data_99f4ff4a4ebbccd298d25ebd8c3b621e
#
_entry.id   99f4ff4a4ebbccd298d25ebd8c3b621e
#
_cell.length_a   1.000
_cell.length_b   1.000
_cell.length_c   1.000
_cell.angle_alpha   90.00
_cell.angle_beta   90.00
_cell.angle_gamma   90.00
#
_symmetry.space_group_name_H-M   'P 1'
#
loop_
_entity.id
_entity.type
_entity.pdbx_description
1 polymer ?
#
loop_
_entity_poly.entity_id
_entity_poly.type
_entity_poly.pdbx_seq_one_letter_code
_entity_poly.pdbx_strand_id
1 'polypeptide(L)'
;LNKLFKHKINNLQLRQLKNKSLLSNEVAVSASIIAKDKKIRSIVHKFQQKCAYNPPKKYKGSVLDGRDIITVQVKDAMLKFYITANIKIRAKRRFIEYKELNKKITYKDVLKSIRIRDKSDKTRKYGPLKKTKDSILINTTKLSKKACFKKIKRIIDKKLNY
;
A
#
# COMPACT_ATOMS: atom_id res chain seq x y z
N LEU A 1 -0.06 1.02 -25.63
CA LEU A 1 0.17 0.59 -24.23
C LEU A 1 -0.89 1.20 -23.29
N ASN A 2 -1.12 2.50 -23.35
CA ASN A 2 -2.04 3.21 -22.44
C ASN A 2 -3.51 2.79 -22.58
N LYS A 3 -4.01 2.53 -23.79
CA LYS A 3 -5.39 2.05 -24.02
C LYS A 3 -5.60 0.67 -23.41
N LEU A 4 -4.66 -0.27 -23.64
CA LEU A 4 -4.71 -1.62 -23.09
C LEU A 4 -4.62 -1.63 -21.56
N PHE A 5 -3.73 -0.80 -20.99
CA PHE A 5 -3.56 -0.68 -19.55
C PHE A 5 -4.81 -0.10 -18.88
N LYS A 6 -5.41 0.95 -19.46
CA LYS A 6 -6.68 1.51 -19.00
C LYS A 6 -7.82 0.50 -19.05
N HIS A 7 -7.92 -0.26 -20.14
CA HIS A 7 -8.92 -1.33 -20.28
C HIS A 7 -8.76 -2.39 -19.19
N LYS A 8 -7.55 -2.91 -18.98
CA LYS A 8 -7.27 -3.90 -17.94
C LYS A 8 -7.59 -3.41 -16.52
N ILE A 9 -7.25 -2.16 -16.20
CA ILE A 9 -7.56 -1.58 -14.89
C ILE A 9 -9.07 -1.44 -14.67
N ASN A 10 -9.79 -0.95 -15.67
CA ASN A 10 -11.25 -0.77 -15.55
C ASN A 10 -12.01 -2.10 -15.40
N ASN A 11 -11.45 -3.18 -15.94
CA ASN A 11 -12.03 -4.53 -15.87
C ASN A 11 -11.39 -5.40 -14.77
N LEU A 12 -10.61 -4.80 -13.84
CA LEU A 12 -9.94 -5.51 -12.76
C LEU A 12 -10.98 -6.12 -11.80
N GLN A 13 -10.88 -7.42 -11.59
CA GLN A 13 -11.75 -8.16 -10.68
C GLN A 13 -11.02 -8.45 -9.36
N LEU A 14 -11.74 -8.42 -8.23
CA LEU A 14 -11.18 -8.67 -6.89
C LEU A 14 -10.47 -10.04 -6.80
N ARG A 15 -10.96 -11.07 -7.53
CA ARG A 15 -10.31 -12.38 -7.59
C ARG A 15 -8.87 -12.32 -8.10
N GLN A 16 -8.57 -11.41 -9.03
CA GLN A 16 -7.24 -11.25 -9.61
C GLN A 16 -6.26 -10.68 -8.59
N LEU A 17 -6.73 -9.86 -7.64
CA LEU A 17 -5.91 -9.31 -6.56
C LEU A 17 -5.47 -10.36 -5.53
N LYS A 18 -6.13 -11.52 -5.50
CA LYS A 18 -5.76 -12.64 -4.60
C LYS A 18 -4.62 -13.49 -5.15
N ASN A 19 -4.15 -13.22 -6.37
CA ASN A 19 -3.07 -14.00 -6.98
C ASN A 19 -1.77 -13.82 -6.18
N LYS A 20 -1.23 -14.92 -5.65
CA LYS A 20 0.00 -14.93 -4.84
C LYS A 20 1.23 -14.45 -5.63
N SER A 21 1.24 -14.54 -6.97
CA SER A 21 2.33 -14.02 -7.79
C SER A 21 2.52 -12.50 -7.65
N LEU A 22 1.45 -11.76 -7.31
CA LEU A 22 1.52 -10.32 -7.04
C LEU A 22 2.38 -9.96 -5.81
N LEU A 23 2.66 -10.93 -4.95
CA LEU A 23 3.50 -10.76 -3.77
C LEU A 23 4.99 -10.95 -4.07
N SER A 24 5.36 -11.20 -5.32
CA SER A 24 6.75 -11.43 -5.70
C SER A 24 7.60 -10.16 -5.65
N ASN A 25 8.91 -10.34 -5.49
CA ASN A 25 9.85 -9.21 -5.48
C ASN A 25 9.95 -8.56 -6.87
N GLU A 26 9.90 -9.36 -7.92
CA GLU A 26 9.94 -8.94 -9.32
C GLU A 26 8.75 -8.03 -9.64
N VAL A 27 7.54 -8.41 -9.20
CA VAL A 27 6.34 -7.58 -9.35
C VAL A 27 6.47 -6.30 -8.54
N ALA A 28 7.00 -6.35 -7.32
CA ALA A 28 7.20 -5.16 -6.49
C ALA A 28 8.21 -4.18 -7.12
N VAL A 29 9.29 -4.69 -7.72
CA VAL A 29 10.29 -3.88 -8.45
C VAL A 29 9.67 -3.28 -9.71
N SER A 30 9.02 -4.10 -10.54
CA SER A 30 8.35 -3.64 -11.77
C SER A 30 7.30 -2.58 -11.47
N ALA A 31 6.48 -2.78 -10.44
CA ALA A 31 5.50 -1.78 -9.99
C ALA A 31 6.17 -0.46 -9.57
N SER A 32 7.33 -0.52 -8.90
CA SER A 32 8.10 0.66 -8.50
C SER A 32 8.66 1.44 -9.70
N ILE A 33 9.07 0.75 -10.76
CA ILE A 33 9.54 1.35 -12.02
C ILE A 33 8.38 2.01 -12.75
N ILE A 34 7.29 1.27 -12.95
CA ILE A 34 6.08 1.73 -13.65
C ILE A 34 5.45 2.92 -12.92
N ALA A 35 5.51 2.94 -11.59
CA ALA A 35 5.00 4.04 -10.77
C ALA A 35 5.73 5.38 -10.99
N LYS A 36 6.83 5.43 -11.72
CA LYS A 36 7.51 6.68 -12.13
C LYS A 36 6.85 7.32 -13.35
N ASP A 37 6.13 6.56 -14.16
CA ASP A 37 5.44 7.07 -15.35
C ASP A 37 4.21 7.89 -14.95
N LYS A 38 4.18 9.16 -15.35
CA LYS A 38 3.11 10.12 -15.04
C LYS A 38 1.76 9.71 -15.63
N LYS A 39 1.74 9.18 -16.85
CA LYS A 39 0.50 8.78 -17.55
C LYS A 39 -0.12 7.55 -16.88
N ILE A 40 0.71 6.54 -16.58
CA ILE A 40 0.25 5.33 -15.89
C ILE A 40 -0.26 5.68 -14.49
N ARG A 41 0.46 6.52 -13.75
CA ARG A 41 -0.01 7.01 -12.44
C ARG A 41 -1.38 7.67 -12.54
N SER A 42 -1.60 8.54 -13.53
CA SER A 42 -2.89 9.21 -13.70
C SER A 42 -4.04 8.20 -13.89
N ILE A 43 -3.81 7.13 -14.66
CA ILE A 43 -4.82 6.08 -14.86
C ILE A 43 -5.10 5.33 -13.53
N VAL A 44 -4.04 4.95 -12.81
CA VAL A 44 -4.16 4.26 -11.51
C VAL A 44 -4.85 5.16 -10.48
N HIS A 45 -4.51 6.45 -10.42
CA HIS A 45 -5.15 7.42 -9.51
C HIS A 45 -6.65 7.53 -9.75
N LYS A 46 -7.08 7.69 -11.01
CA LYS A 46 -8.52 7.75 -11.37
C LYS A 46 -9.25 6.48 -10.91
N PHE A 47 -8.65 5.32 -11.11
CA PHE A 47 -9.22 4.06 -10.64
C PHE A 47 -9.31 4.01 -9.10
N GLN A 48 -8.23 4.38 -8.39
CA GLN A 48 -8.22 4.41 -6.93
C GLN A 48 -9.22 5.41 -6.35
N GLN A 49 -9.35 6.60 -6.93
CA GLN A 49 -10.36 7.59 -6.55
C GLN A 49 -11.78 7.05 -6.79
N LYS A 50 -12.03 6.40 -7.92
CA LYS A 50 -13.31 5.74 -8.16
C LYS A 50 -13.64 4.71 -7.07
N CYS A 51 -12.67 3.87 -6.69
CA CYS A 51 -12.86 2.91 -5.60
C CYS A 51 -13.06 3.59 -4.22
N ALA A 52 -12.41 4.73 -3.99
CA ALA A 52 -12.52 5.47 -2.73
C ALA A 52 -13.91 6.09 -2.54
N TYR A 53 -14.37 6.83 -3.56
CA TYR A 53 -15.58 7.64 -3.47
C TYR A 53 -16.85 6.92 -3.91
N ASN A 54 -16.72 5.84 -4.69
CA ASN A 54 -17.86 5.06 -5.18
C ASN A 54 -17.71 3.57 -4.81
N PRO A 55 -17.69 3.22 -3.51
CA PRO A 55 -17.68 1.82 -3.11
C PRO A 55 -19.00 1.13 -3.52
N PRO A 56 -18.99 -0.19 -3.79
CA PRO A 56 -20.23 -0.93 -4.03
C PRO A 56 -21.22 -0.73 -2.89
N LYS A 57 -22.51 -0.57 -3.19
CA LYS A 57 -23.60 -0.23 -2.25
C LYS A 57 -23.65 -1.08 -0.98
N LYS A 58 -23.17 -2.34 -1.04
CA LYS A 58 -23.11 -3.24 0.13
C LYS A 58 -22.04 -2.86 1.18
N TYR A 59 -21.15 -1.91 0.87
CA TYR A 59 -20.10 -1.45 1.79
C TYR A 59 -20.36 -0.01 2.23
N LYS A 60 -20.12 0.28 3.49
CA LYS A 60 -20.28 1.62 4.07
C LYS A 60 -19.10 2.56 3.78
N GLY A 61 -18.07 2.11 3.09
CA GLY A 61 -16.89 2.92 2.77
C GLY A 61 -15.76 2.10 2.15
N SER A 62 -14.63 2.73 1.97
CA SER A 62 -13.44 2.17 1.35
C SER A 62 -12.22 2.27 2.25
N VAL A 63 -11.33 1.28 2.18
CA VAL A 63 -10.00 1.31 2.80
C VAL A 63 -8.97 1.20 1.69
N LEU A 64 -8.11 2.22 1.59
CA LEU A 64 -7.06 2.26 0.58
C LEU A 64 -5.68 2.12 1.22
N ASP A 65 -4.84 1.29 0.61
CA ASP A 65 -3.43 1.14 0.97
C ASP A 65 -2.55 1.69 -0.16
N GLY A 66 -1.54 2.48 0.19
CA GLY A 66 -0.61 3.04 -0.78
C GLY A 66 0.39 4.01 -0.15
N ARG A 67 1.17 4.68 -1.00
CA ARG A 67 2.25 5.58 -0.57
C ARG A 67 1.84 7.05 -0.56
N ASP A 68 0.94 7.42 -1.44
CA ASP A 68 0.50 8.79 -1.69
C ASP A 68 -1.03 8.97 -1.59
N ILE A 69 -1.71 8.00 -1.00
CA ILE A 69 -3.17 8.03 -0.85
C ILE A 69 -3.61 9.30 -0.12
N ILE A 70 -3.06 9.54 1.06
CA ILE A 70 -3.45 10.66 1.92
C ILE A 70 -2.86 12.02 1.49
N THR A 71 -1.84 12.01 0.62
CA THR A 71 -1.16 13.26 0.18
C THR A 71 -1.62 13.75 -1.18
N VAL A 72 -2.11 12.84 -2.03
CA VAL A 72 -2.43 13.14 -3.43
C VAL A 72 -3.84 12.71 -3.81
N GLN A 73 -4.24 11.48 -3.43
CA GLN A 73 -5.40 10.84 -4.05
C GLN A 73 -6.70 11.09 -3.30
N VAL A 74 -6.69 10.96 -1.97
CA VAL A 74 -7.86 11.09 -1.07
C VAL A 74 -7.45 11.95 0.11
N LYS A 75 -7.25 13.24 -0.15
CA LYS A 75 -6.80 14.20 0.87
C LYS A 75 -7.84 14.49 1.94
N ASP A 76 -9.09 14.26 1.62
CA ASP A 76 -10.27 14.46 2.47
C ASP A 76 -10.70 13.17 3.21
N ALA A 77 -9.88 12.10 3.17
CA ALA A 77 -10.18 10.88 3.89
C ALA A 77 -10.47 11.17 5.38
N MET A 78 -11.57 10.62 5.89
CA MET A 78 -12.02 10.80 7.28
C MET A 78 -10.97 10.33 8.30
N LEU A 79 -10.26 9.25 7.98
CA LEU A 79 -9.17 8.71 8.78
C LEU A 79 -7.94 8.46 7.91
N LYS A 80 -6.81 8.97 8.37
CA LYS A 80 -5.53 8.85 7.70
C LYS A 80 -4.52 8.21 8.63
N PHE A 81 -3.96 7.09 8.23
CA PHE A 81 -2.95 6.39 8.99
C PHE A 81 -1.60 6.43 8.28
N TYR A 82 -0.56 6.81 9.00
CA TYR A 82 0.83 6.64 8.57
C TYR A 82 1.44 5.48 9.32
N ILE A 83 1.50 4.31 8.67
CA ILE A 83 1.96 3.07 9.29
C ILE A 83 3.46 2.90 9.04
N THR A 84 4.22 2.66 10.11
CA THR A 84 5.66 2.46 10.05
C THR A 84 6.12 1.32 10.94
N ALA A 85 7.35 0.84 10.70
CA ALA A 85 8.08 -0.06 11.59
C ALA A 85 9.59 0.03 11.32
N ASN A 86 10.38 -0.40 12.28
CA ASN A 86 11.83 -0.54 12.11
C ASN A 86 12.14 -1.40 10.87
N ILE A 87 13.13 -0.96 10.09
CA ILE A 87 13.45 -1.59 8.80
C ILE A 87 13.86 -3.06 8.95
N LYS A 88 14.62 -3.41 10.01
CA LYS A 88 15.03 -4.79 10.28
C LYS A 88 13.82 -5.69 10.57
N ILE A 89 12.83 -5.16 11.31
CA ILE A 89 11.57 -5.87 11.60
C ILE A 89 10.74 -6.07 10.35
N ARG A 90 10.63 -5.04 9.47
CA ARG A 90 9.95 -5.17 8.18
C ARG A 90 10.62 -6.20 7.28
N ALA A 91 11.95 -6.18 7.23
CA ALA A 91 12.73 -7.17 6.48
C ALA A 91 12.55 -8.59 7.01
N LYS A 92 12.53 -8.78 8.34
CA LYS A 92 12.27 -10.09 8.96
C LYS A 92 10.87 -10.61 8.60
N ARG A 93 9.83 -9.76 8.73
CA ARG A 93 8.45 -10.14 8.36
C ARG A 93 8.37 -10.56 6.91
N ARG A 94 8.96 -9.77 5.99
CA ARG A 94 8.94 -10.06 4.56
C ARG A 94 9.75 -11.30 4.19
N PHE A 95 10.86 -11.53 4.88
CA PHE A 95 11.67 -12.73 4.69
C PHE A 95 10.92 -14.00 5.08
N ILE A 96 10.16 -13.97 6.19
CA ILE A 96 9.32 -15.09 6.61
C ILE A 96 8.24 -15.35 5.56
N GLU A 97 7.54 -14.32 5.07
CA GLU A 97 6.54 -14.46 3.99
C GLU A 97 7.13 -15.10 2.73
N TYR A 98 8.36 -14.74 2.35
CA TYR A 98 9.02 -15.35 1.20
C TYR A 98 9.40 -16.80 1.44
N LYS A 99 9.81 -17.16 2.66
CA LYS A 99 10.07 -18.57 3.01
C LYS A 99 8.80 -19.42 2.94
N GLU A 100 7.69 -18.92 3.44
CA GLU A 100 6.38 -19.60 3.35
C GLU A 100 5.92 -19.80 1.89
N LEU A 101 6.39 -18.96 0.98
CA LEU A 101 6.15 -19.08 -0.47
C LEU A 101 7.23 -19.91 -1.20
N ASN A 102 8.09 -20.65 -0.47
CA ASN A 102 9.20 -21.45 -0.99
C ASN A 102 10.17 -20.67 -1.90
N LYS A 103 10.37 -19.37 -1.65
CA LYS A 103 11.28 -18.54 -2.43
C LYS A 103 12.71 -18.62 -1.91
N LYS A 104 13.65 -18.93 -2.80
CA LYS A 104 15.09 -18.88 -2.50
C LYS A 104 15.55 -17.42 -2.48
N ILE A 105 15.51 -16.79 -1.30
CA ILE A 105 15.98 -15.41 -1.11
C ILE A 105 16.65 -15.30 0.25
N THR A 106 17.68 -14.46 0.38
CA THR A 106 18.35 -14.22 1.66
C THR A 106 17.72 -13.03 2.41
N TYR A 107 17.87 -13.02 3.73
CA TYR A 107 17.46 -11.87 4.54
C TYR A 107 18.18 -10.58 4.13
N LYS A 108 19.46 -10.69 3.74
CA LYS A 108 20.27 -9.56 3.27
C LYS A 108 19.70 -8.92 2.01
N ASP A 109 19.24 -9.75 1.06
CA ASP A 109 18.62 -9.27 -0.19
C ASP A 109 17.29 -8.60 0.08
N VAL A 110 16.46 -9.18 0.95
CA VAL A 110 15.20 -8.57 1.37
C VAL A 110 15.44 -7.22 2.04
N LEU A 111 16.41 -7.12 2.95
CA LEU A 111 16.74 -5.87 3.63
C LEU A 111 17.23 -4.81 2.64
N LYS A 112 18.10 -5.19 1.68
CA LYS A 112 18.60 -4.32 0.61
C LYS A 112 17.45 -3.81 -0.26
N SER A 113 16.56 -4.69 -0.68
CA SER A 113 15.39 -4.36 -1.50
C SER A 113 14.46 -3.36 -0.79
N ILE A 114 14.18 -3.57 0.51
CA ILE A 114 13.36 -2.65 1.30
C ILE A 114 14.02 -1.27 1.41
N ARG A 115 15.34 -1.20 1.64
CA ARG A 115 16.07 0.09 1.70
C ARG A 115 15.95 0.88 0.40
N ILE A 116 16.18 0.21 -0.73
CA ILE A 116 16.09 0.82 -2.06
C ILE A 116 14.68 1.34 -2.31
N ARG A 117 13.66 0.54 -2.00
CA ARG A 117 12.26 0.91 -2.17
C ARG A 117 11.87 2.08 -1.28
N ASP A 118 12.23 2.05 0.02
CA ASP A 118 11.95 3.14 0.95
C ASP A 118 12.56 4.46 0.48
N LYS A 119 13.81 4.42 -0.01
CA LYS A 119 14.46 5.60 -0.58
C LYS A 119 13.68 6.10 -1.79
N SER A 120 13.38 5.23 -2.75
CA SER A 120 12.60 5.58 -3.95
C SER A 120 11.23 6.16 -3.60
N ASP A 121 10.48 5.51 -2.68
CA ASP A 121 9.15 5.97 -2.29
C ASP A 121 9.17 7.37 -1.62
N LYS A 122 10.22 7.70 -0.88
CA LYS A 122 10.37 9.00 -0.21
C LYS A 122 10.88 10.12 -1.12
N THR A 123 11.75 9.79 -2.09
CA THR A 123 12.46 10.80 -2.91
C THR A 123 11.88 10.99 -4.30
N ARG A 124 10.93 10.15 -4.73
CA ARG A 124 10.32 10.29 -6.05
C ARG A 124 9.61 11.64 -6.23
N LYS A 125 9.73 12.20 -7.42
CA LYS A 125 9.17 13.51 -7.78
C LYS A 125 7.65 13.57 -7.64
N TYR A 126 6.94 12.50 -8.00
CA TYR A 126 5.47 12.46 -8.00
C TYR A 126 4.94 11.54 -6.90
N GLY A 127 4.10 12.07 -6.02
CA GLY A 127 3.46 11.34 -4.92
C GLY A 127 4.46 10.66 -3.98
N PRO A 128 5.44 11.38 -3.41
CA PRO A 128 6.36 10.78 -2.45
C PRO A 128 5.62 10.34 -1.19
N LEU A 129 6.15 9.31 -0.53
CA LEU A 129 5.64 8.86 0.76
C LEU A 129 5.92 9.93 1.82
N LYS A 130 4.89 10.61 2.27
CA LYS A 130 4.96 11.64 3.31
C LYS A 130 3.88 11.44 4.37
N LYS A 131 4.23 11.70 5.61
CA LYS A 131 3.26 11.86 6.70
C LYS A 131 2.58 13.22 6.57
N THR A 132 1.26 13.28 6.70
CA THR A 132 0.51 14.54 6.79
C THR A 132 0.32 14.95 8.26
N LYS A 133 0.03 16.23 8.52
CA LYS A 133 -0.18 16.74 9.89
C LYS A 133 -1.35 16.05 10.58
N ASP A 134 -2.40 15.75 9.83
CA ASP A 134 -3.65 15.12 10.27
C ASP A 134 -3.62 13.59 10.24
N SER A 135 -2.48 12.97 9.85
CA SER A 135 -2.36 11.51 9.85
C SER A 135 -1.92 10.96 11.20
N ILE A 136 -2.58 9.89 11.62
CA ILE A 136 -2.28 9.15 12.85
C ILE A 136 -1.10 8.23 12.62
N LEU A 137 -0.01 8.44 13.37
CA LEU A 137 1.19 7.60 13.29
C LEU A 137 0.96 6.27 14.04
N ILE A 138 1.11 5.16 13.33
CA ILE A 138 1.09 3.82 13.91
C ILE A 138 2.46 3.16 13.72
N ASN A 139 3.25 3.12 14.77
CA ASN A 139 4.50 2.35 14.79
C ASN A 139 4.21 0.90 15.18
N THR A 140 4.41 -0.01 14.24
CA THR A 140 4.12 -1.44 14.40
C THR A 140 5.34 -2.28 14.75
N THR A 141 6.48 -1.67 15.09
CA THR A 141 7.74 -2.37 15.38
C THR A 141 7.56 -3.47 16.43
N LYS A 142 6.87 -3.16 17.53
CA LYS A 142 6.62 -4.07 18.65
C LYS A 142 5.21 -4.67 18.65
N LEU A 143 4.43 -4.50 17.56
CA LEU A 143 3.06 -4.98 17.50
C LEU A 143 2.94 -6.26 16.68
N SER A 144 2.18 -7.23 17.19
CA SER A 144 1.68 -8.35 16.39
C SER A 144 0.60 -7.87 15.41
N LYS A 145 0.29 -8.67 14.39
CA LYS A 145 -0.82 -8.38 13.45
C LYS A 145 -2.14 -8.14 14.20
N LYS A 146 -2.47 -8.99 15.19
CA LYS A 146 -3.69 -8.89 16.01
C LYS A 146 -3.71 -7.60 16.87
N ALA A 147 -2.58 -7.26 17.49
CA ALA A 147 -2.47 -6.03 18.29
C ALA A 147 -2.58 -4.77 17.44
N CYS A 148 -1.95 -4.76 16.26
CA CYS A 148 -2.06 -3.67 15.30
C CYS A 148 -3.52 -3.48 14.84
N PHE A 149 -4.19 -4.57 14.45
CA PHE A 149 -5.59 -4.55 14.06
C PHE A 149 -6.50 -3.99 15.17
N LYS A 150 -6.38 -4.51 16.40
CA LYS A 150 -7.15 -4.02 17.56
C LYS A 150 -6.94 -2.53 17.80
N LYS A 151 -5.68 -2.06 17.68
CA LYS A 151 -5.36 -0.64 17.86
C LYS A 151 -6.04 0.23 16.79
N ILE A 152 -5.93 -0.16 15.52
CA ILE A 152 -6.55 0.58 14.40
C ILE A 152 -8.07 0.53 14.52
N LYS A 153 -8.66 -0.65 14.80
CA LYS A 153 -10.10 -0.80 14.99
C LYS A 153 -10.63 0.13 16.07
N ARG A 154 -9.99 0.18 17.25
CA ARG A 154 -10.40 1.08 18.34
C ARG A 154 -10.41 2.56 17.92
N ILE A 155 -9.45 2.98 17.09
CA ILE A 155 -9.41 4.36 16.57
C ILE A 155 -10.57 4.61 15.60
N ILE A 156 -10.87 3.64 14.74
CA ILE A 156 -11.96 3.70 13.78
C ILE A 156 -13.30 3.76 14.53
N ASP A 157 -13.53 2.83 15.46
CA ASP A 157 -14.77 2.75 16.24
C ASP A 157 -15.03 4.08 16.97
N LYS A 158 -14.00 4.63 17.64
CA LYS A 158 -14.12 5.93 18.33
C LYS A 158 -14.46 7.08 17.38
N LYS A 159 -13.96 7.05 16.13
CA LYS A 159 -14.23 8.13 15.15
C LYS A 159 -15.59 7.99 14.49
N LEU A 160 -16.09 6.77 14.36
CA LEU A 160 -17.38 6.46 13.74
C LEU A 160 -18.52 6.33 14.76
N ASN A 161 -18.24 6.57 16.05
CA ASN A 161 -19.21 6.44 17.17
C ASN A 161 -19.85 5.03 17.25
N TYR A 162 -19.04 3.98 17.00
CA TYR A 162 -19.44 2.59 17.25
C TYR A 162 -18.96 2.14 18.63
#